data_99044d277b04438be95957c5891e730d
#
_entry.id   99044d277b04438be95957c5891e730d
#
_cell.length_a   1.000
_cell.length_b   1.000
_cell.length_c   1.000
_cell.angle_alpha   90.00
_cell.angle_beta   90.00
_cell.angle_gamma   90.00
#
_symmetry.space_group_name_H-M   'P 1'
#
loop_
_entity.id
_entity.type
_entity.pdbx_description
1 polymer ?
#
loop_
_entity_poly.entity_id
_entity_poly.type
_entity_poly.pdbx_seq_one_letter_code
_entity_poly.pdbx_strand_id
1 'polypeptide(L)'
;MCPSPRLAKLQRRASRRLARLRRVAHSLALPPTAEKDRLAAWVVIEARNLWAEFLRAYYLSGAIRTRAVSGKPVLFTITPFANVGAALLHSVLLKNKKFSRRAVRRRDEPTWHVVTDYLSLCRNVGFSNLAQIDGAFSYPTDFLEQLTPVRNFYAHRCDETFRKAAQVGIKLGLSSKPDLRPTQVMCSKLPGRPQIVISDWLDDIENVIGMLCA
;
A
#
# COMPACT_ATOMS: atom_id res chain seq x y z
N MET A 1 -2.05 -11.21 -2.27
CA MET A 1 -3.11 -11.40 -3.29
C MET A 1 -2.51 -12.04 -4.54
N CYS A 2 -3.31 -12.85 -5.28
CA CYS A 2 -2.89 -13.43 -6.56
C CYS A 2 -3.29 -12.50 -7.73
N PRO A 3 -2.54 -12.51 -8.85
CA PRO A 3 -2.92 -11.80 -10.06
C PRO A 3 -4.30 -12.26 -10.57
N SER A 4 -4.97 -11.43 -11.33
CA SER A 4 -6.35 -11.68 -11.76
C SER A 4 -6.55 -11.27 -13.23
N PRO A 5 -7.28 -12.06 -14.03
CA PRO A 5 -7.64 -11.66 -15.39
C PRO A 5 -8.68 -10.52 -15.43
N ARG A 6 -9.22 -10.11 -14.28
CA ARG A 6 -10.14 -8.96 -14.13
C ARG A 6 -9.77 -8.15 -12.91
N LEU A 7 -9.45 -6.86 -13.09
CA LEU A 7 -9.11 -5.94 -11.99
C LEU A 7 -10.28 -5.75 -11.02
N ALA A 8 -11.53 -5.82 -11.49
CA ALA A 8 -12.72 -5.82 -10.62
C ALA A 8 -12.66 -6.91 -9.53
N LYS A 9 -12.11 -8.10 -9.83
CA LYS A 9 -11.94 -9.18 -8.85
C LYS A 9 -10.84 -8.85 -7.85
N LEU A 10 -9.76 -8.21 -8.31
CA LEU A 10 -8.65 -7.77 -7.46
C LEU A 10 -9.11 -6.67 -6.51
N GLN A 11 -9.79 -5.65 -7.04
CA GLN A 11 -10.40 -4.56 -6.27
C GLN A 11 -11.33 -5.10 -5.18
N ARG A 12 -12.29 -5.97 -5.55
CA ARG A 12 -13.25 -6.56 -4.59
C ARG A 12 -12.55 -7.31 -3.45
N ARG A 13 -11.43 -8.01 -3.73
CA ARG A 13 -10.64 -8.69 -2.68
C ARG A 13 -9.97 -7.69 -1.75
N ALA A 14 -9.44 -6.59 -2.28
CA ALA A 14 -8.85 -5.52 -1.49
C ALA A 14 -9.91 -4.83 -0.62
N SER A 15 -11.06 -4.43 -1.19
CA SER A 15 -12.17 -3.79 -0.46
C SER A 15 -12.70 -4.67 0.68
N ARG A 16 -12.79 -5.99 0.49
CA ARG A 16 -13.19 -6.91 1.57
C ARG A 16 -12.18 -6.92 2.73
N ARG A 17 -10.89 -6.86 2.44
CA ARG A 17 -9.84 -6.76 3.49
C ARG A 17 -9.90 -5.40 4.17
N LEU A 18 -10.04 -4.29 3.43
CA LEU A 18 -10.20 -2.95 3.98
C LEU A 18 -11.44 -2.85 4.88
N ALA A 19 -12.57 -3.39 4.47
CA ALA A 19 -13.78 -3.42 5.29
C ALA A 19 -13.57 -4.15 6.64
N ARG A 20 -12.74 -5.22 6.67
CA ARG A 20 -12.36 -5.89 7.91
C ARG A 20 -11.48 -4.98 8.78
N LEU A 21 -10.49 -4.31 8.19
CA LEU A 21 -9.62 -3.39 8.92
C LEU A 21 -10.39 -2.20 9.49
N ARG A 22 -11.35 -1.63 8.73
CA ARG A 22 -12.22 -0.55 9.21
C ARG A 22 -13.06 -0.97 10.42
N ARG A 23 -13.62 -2.18 10.41
CA ARG A 23 -14.39 -2.68 11.58
C ARG A 23 -13.54 -2.67 12.85
N VAL A 24 -12.27 -3.06 12.76
CA VAL A 24 -11.35 -3.01 13.90
C VAL A 24 -10.95 -1.57 14.20
N ALA A 25 -10.66 -0.75 13.19
CA ALA A 25 -10.32 0.66 13.37
C ALA A 25 -11.42 1.44 14.12
N HIS A 26 -12.70 1.17 13.85
CA HIS A 26 -13.82 1.78 14.59
C HIS A 26 -13.82 1.48 16.10
N SER A 27 -13.24 0.36 16.53
CA SER A 27 -13.12 0.04 17.95
C SER A 27 -11.94 0.72 18.66
N LEU A 28 -11.10 1.46 17.91
CA LEU A 28 -9.88 2.07 18.45
C LEU A 28 -10.05 3.45 19.07
N ALA A 29 -11.27 3.93 19.31
CA ALA A 29 -11.52 5.24 19.92
C ALA A 29 -10.72 5.43 21.22
N LEU A 30 -10.25 6.67 21.48
CA LEU A 30 -9.52 7.04 22.70
C LEU A 30 -10.38 6.82 23.97
N PRO A 31 -9.76 6.55 25.14
CA PRO A 31 -8.32 6.53 25.42
C PRO A 31 -7.62 5.24 24.97
N PRO A 32 -6.29 5.31 24.69
CA PRO A 32 -5.52 4.13 24.32
C PRO A 32 -5.35 3.17 25.51
N THR A 33 -5.57 1.89 25.26
CA THR A 33 -5.28 0.78 26.19
C THR A 33 -4.24 -0.14 25.56
N ALA A 34 -3.64 -1.04 26.34
CA ALA A 34 -2.71 -2.04 25.82
C ALA A 34 -3.35 -2.96 24.77
N GLU A 35 -4.64 -3.25 24.89
CA GLU A 35 -5.39 -4.01 23.88
C GLU A 35 -5.56 -3.19 22.58
N LYS A 36 -5.97 -1.92 22.70
CA LYS A 36 -6.09 -1.02 21.53
C LYS A 36 -4.74 -0.81 20.83
N ASP A 37 -3.63 -0.76 21.59
CA ASP A 37 -2.29 -0.69 21.00
C ASP A 37 -1.98 -1.92 20.13
N ARG A 38 -2.34 -3.12 20.58
CA ARG A 38 -2.19 -4.35 19.80
C ARG A 38 -3.08 -4.38 18.55
N LEU A 39 -4.33 -3.96 18.69
CA LEU A 39 -5.27 -3.87 17.56
C LEU A 39 -4.81 -2.82 16.54
N ALA A 40 -4.35 -1.66 16.99
CA ALA A 40 -3.80 -0.61 16.14
C ALA A 40 -2.54 -1.10 15.39
N ALA A 41 -1.65 -1.80 16.07
CA ALA A 41 -0.49 -2.45 15.46
C ALA A 41 -0.90 -3.41 14.34
N TRP A 42 -1.90 -4.25 14.62
CA TRP A 42 -2.41 -5.20 13.63
C TRP A 42 -3.02 -4.47 12.43
N VAL A 43 -3.87 -3.45 12.64
CA VAL A 43 -4.50 -2.71 11.54
C VAL A 43 -3.46 -2.07 10.63
N VAL A 44 -2.46 -1.39 11.20
CA VAL A 44 -1.45 -0.68 10.40
C VAL A 44 -0.52 -1.63 9.65
N ILE A 45 -0.14 -2.74 10.26
CA ILE A 45 0.68 -3.76 9.60
C ILE A 45 -0.08 -4.39 8.45
N GLU A 46 -1.35 -4.77 8.66
CA GLU A 46 -2.18 -5.39 7.64
C GLU A 46 -2.57 -4.41 6.52
N ALA A 47 -2.83 -3.14 6.81
CA ALA A 47 -3.08 -2.11 5.80
C ALA A 47 -1.89 -1.98 4.84
N ARG A 48 -0.69 -1.92 5.39
CA ARG A 48 0.54 -1.81 4.62
C ARG A 48 0.84 -3.08 3.82
N ASN A 49 0.60 -4.26 4.39
CA ASN A 49 0.73 -5.55 3.70
C ASN A 49 -0.28 -5.66 2.56
N LEU A 50 -1.54 -5.27 2.80
CA LEU A 50 -2.60 -5.22 1.79
C LEU A 50 -2.18 -4.35 0.60
N TRP A 51 -1.67 -3.15 0.87
CA TRP A 51 -1.20 -2.23 -0.16
C TRP A 51 -0.08 -2.85 -1.01
N ALA A 52 0.97 -3.37 -0.40
CA ALA A 52 2.09 -3.99 -1.11
C ALA A 52 1.64 -5.22 -1.94
N GLU A 53 0.77 -6.05 -1.37
CA GLU A 53 0.23 -7.22 -2.07
C GLU A 53 -0.70 -6.84 -3.22
N PHE A 54 -1.47 -5.76 -3.07
CA PHE A 54 -2.34 -5.25 -4.13
C PHE A 54 -1.49 -4.76 -5.30
N LEU A 55 -0.50 -3.89 -5.08
CA LEU A 55 0.36 -3.37 -6.15
C LEU A 55 1.11 -4.49 -6.88
N ARG A 56 1.65 -5.46 -6.12
CA ARG A 56 2.25 -6.66 -6.72
C ARG A 56 1.26 -7.40 -7.61
N ALA A 57 0.06 -7.68 -7.10
CA ALA A 57 -0.94 -8.43 -7.84
C ALA A 57 -1.44 -7.64 -9.07
N TYR A 58 -1.56 -6.33 -8.97
CA TYR A 58 -1.91 -5.46 -10.08
C TYR A 58 -0.85 -5.52 -11.19
N TYR A 59 0.43 -5.34 -10.85
CA TYR A 59 1.54 -5.46 -11.78
C TYR A 59 1.52 -6.82 -12.50
N LEU A 60 1.45 -7.90 -11.75
CA LEU A 60 1.42 -9.25 -12.33
C LEU A 60 0.13 -9.54 -13.13
N SER A 61 -0.96 -8.82 -12.85
CA SER A 61 -2.18 -8.91 -13.66
C SER A 61 -2.00 -8.33 -15.06
N GLY A 62 -1.21 -7.25 -15.20
CA GLY A 62 -0.82 -6.70 -16.50
C GLY A 62 -0.08 -7.73 -17.37
N ALA A 63 0.78 -8.57 -16.78
CA ALA A 63 1.49 -9.63 -17.50
C ALA A 63 0.57 -10.70 -18.12
N ILE A 64 -0.60 -10.94 -17.55
CA ILE A 64 -1.60 -11.90 -18.06
C ILE A 64 -2.73 -11.22 -18.85
N ARG A 65 -2.54 -9.99 -19.31
CA ARG A 65 -3.52 -9.21 -20.07
C ARG A 65 -4.87 -9.12 -19.37
N THR A 66 -4.87 -8.46 -18.21
CA THR A 66 -6.09 -8.27 -17.41
C THR A 66 -7.05 -7.26 -18.05
N ARG A 67 -8.27 -7.17 -17.52
CA ARG A 67 -9.25 -6.14 -17.89
C ARG A 67 -9.56 -5.24 -16.72
N ALA A 68 -9.59 -3.93 -16.97
CA ALA A 68 -10.08 -2.91 -16.06
C ALA A 68 -11.57 -3.14 -15.73
N VAL A 69 -12.09 -2.41 -14.73
CA VAL A 69 -13.54 -2.43 -14.41
C VAL A 69 -14.36 -1.95 -15.59
N SER A 70 -13.87 -0.96 -16.33
CA SER A 70 -14.47 -0.47 -17.58
C SER A 70 -14.44 -1.49 -18.75
N GLY A 71 -13.81 -2.64 -18.56
CA GLY A 71 -13.66 -3.68 -19.60
C GLY A 71 -12.46 -3.48 -20.52
N LYS A 72 -11.78 -2.32 -20.47
CA LYS A 72 -10.59 -2.03 -21.29
C LYS A 72 -9.46 -3.02 -20.94
N PRO A 73 -8.68 -3.48 -21.94
CA PRO A 73 -7.52 -4.34 -21.68
C PRO A 73 -6.40 -3.55 -20.99
N VAL A 74 -5.79 -4.18 -20.00
CA VAL A 74 -4.59 -3.68 -19.30
C VAL A 74 -3.49 -4.70 -19.48
N LEU A 75 -2.41 -4.31 -20.16
CA LEU A 75 -1.32 -5.19 -20.54
C LEU A 75 0.02 -4.44 -20.62
N PHE A 76 1.10 -5.17 -20.74
CA PHE A 76 2.43 -4.63 -21.02
C PHE A 76 2.62 -4.46 -22.53
N THR A 77 3.06 -3.29 -22.96
CA THR A 77 3.22 -2.96 -24.38
C THR A 77 4.68 -3.03 -24.86
N ILE A 78 5.65 -2.75 -23.98
CA ILE A 78 7.08 -2.74 -24.32
C ILE A 78 7.68 -4.14 -24.16
N THR A 79 7.36 -4.83 -23.06
CA THR A 79 7.96 -6.12 -22.73
C THR A 79 6.87 -7.15 -22.45
N PRO A 80 6.39 -7.86 -23.48
CA PRO A 80 5.44 -8.96 -23.26
C PRO A 80 6.16 -10.14 -22.58
N PHE A 81 5.50 -10.76 -21.61
CA PHE A 81 6.03 -11.93 -20.91
C PHE A 81 5.18 -13.17 -21.21
N ALA A 82 5.84 -14.33 -21.29
CA ALA A 82 5.15 -15.59 -21.52
C ALA A 82 4.24 -15.98 -20.33
N ASN A 83 4.60 -15.57 -19.11
CA ASN A 83 3.84 -15.89 -17.90
C ASN A 83 4.20 -14.94 -16.74
N VAL A 84 3.46 -15.09 -15.63
CA VAL A 84 3.63 -14.31 -14.41
C VAL A 84 5.03 -14.46 -13.80
N GLY A 85 5.63 -15.66 -13.88
CA GLY A 85 6.97 -15.92 -13.35
C GLY A 85 8.05 -15.13 -14.10
N ALA A 86 7.95 -15.04 -15.43
CA ALA A 86 8.85 -14.25 -16.27
C ALA A 86 8.74 -12.74 -15.94
N ALA A 87 7.52 -12.22 -15.76
CA ALA A 87 7.30 -10.83 -15.36
C ALA A 87 7.87 -10.55 -13.95
N LEU A 88 7.71 -11.48 -13.03
CA LEU A 88 8.28 -11.37 -11.69
C LEU A 88 9.81 -11.36 -11.72
N LEU A 89 10.41 -12.29 -12.45
CA LEU A 89 11.86 -12.35 -12.62
C LEU A 89 12.40 -11.05 -13.23
N HIS A 90 11.74 -10.51 -14.25
CA HIS A 90 12.10 -9.23 -14.85
C HIS A 90 12.09 -8.09 -13.82
N SER A 91 11.05 -8.00 -12.98
CA SER A 91 10.97 -6.98 -11.93
C SER A 91 12.11 -7.09 -10.91
N VAL A 92 12.54 -8.32 -10.60
CA VAL A 92 13.69 -8.58 -9.71
C VAL A 92 15.01 -8.14 -10.38
N LEU A 93 15.19 -8.43 -11.66
CA LEU A 93 16.39 -8.05 -12.42
C LEU A 93 16.51 -6.54 -12.59
N LEU A 94 15.41 -5.82 -12.73
CA LEU A 94 15.40 -4.36 -12.75
C LEU A 94 15.88 -3.76 -11.43
N LYS A 95 15.49 -4.36 -10.30
CA LYS A 95 15.95 -3.96 -8.97
C LYS A 95 17.39 -4.35 -8.71
N ASN A 96 17.78 -5.54 -9.12
CA ASN A 96 19.11 -6.11 -8.87
C ASN A 96 19.68 -6.77 -10.13
N LYS A 97 20.45 -6.01 -10.89
CA LYS A 97 21.08 -6.45 -12.15
C LYS A 97 22.02 -7.66 -11.99
N LYS A 98 22.53 -7.88 -10.76
CA LYS A 98 23.45 -9.01 -10.43
C LYS A 98 22.71 -10.25 -9.94
N PHE A 99 21.37 -10.25 -9.96
CA PHE A 99 20.59 -11.39 -9.49
C PHE A 99 20.89 -12.64 -10.34
N SER A 100 21.47 -13.66 -9.74
CA SER A 100 21.70 -14.94 -10.41
C SER A 100 20.39 -15.74 -10.44
N ARG A 101 20.02 -16.28 -11.61
CA ARG A 101 18.72 -16.88 -11.97
C ARG A 101 18.35 -18.18 -11.22
N ARG A 102 18.68 -18.30 -9.94
CA ARG A 102 18.08 -19.32 -9.06
C ARG A 102 16.66 -18.89 -8.70
N ALA A 103 15.89 -19.75 -8.07
CA ALA A 103 14.49 -19.47 -7.72
C ALA A 103 14.31 -18.09 -7.03
N VAL A 104 13.42 -17.24 -7.58
CA VAL A 104 13.06 -15.94 -7.01
C VAL A 104 12.35 -16.18 -5.67
N ARG A 105 12.88 -15.58 -4.60
CA ARG A 105 12.25 -15.58 -3.27
C ARG A 105 11.53 -14.26 -3.03
N ARG A 106 10.55 -14.26 -2.13
CA ARG A 106 9.78 -13.05 -1.79
C ARG A 106 10.66 -11.85 -1.41
N ARG A 107 11.77 -12.08 -0.71
CA ARG A 107 12.73 -11.04 -0.31
C ARG A 107 13.50 -10.42 -1.48
N ASP A 108 13.57 -11.10 -2.62
CA ASP A 108 14.28 -10.64 -3.81
C ASP A 108 13.42 -9.70 -4.65
N GLU A 109 12.10 -9.73 -4.44
CA GLU A 109 11.13 -8.92 -5.16
C GLU A 109 11.33 -7.41 -4.90
N PRO A 110 10.83 -6.55 -5.80
CA PRO A 110 10.80 -5.10 -5.57
C PRO A 110 10.05 -4.72 -4.30
N THR A 111 10.36 -3.53 -3.78
CA THR A 111 9.65 -2.95 -2.66
C THR A 111 8.31 -2.39 -3.12
N TRP A 112 7.34 -3.28 -3.37
CA TRP A 112 6.07 -2.99 -4.03
C TRP A 112 5.29 -1.80 -3.49
N HIS A 113 5.48 -1.43 -2.23
CA HIS A 113 4.78 -0.32 -1.58
C HIS A 113 5.46 1.05 -1.75
N VAL A 114 6.66 1.11 -2.33
CA VAL A 114 7.36 2.36 -2.66
C VAL A 114 6.86 2.83 -4.02
N VAL A 115 6.16 3.97 -4.04
CA VAL A 115 5.47 4.49 -5.23
C VAL A 115 6.44 4.77 -6.37
N THR A 116 7.58 5.41 -6.07
CA THR A 116 8.60 5.73 -7.09
C THR A 116 9.16 4.49 -7.77
N ASP A 117 9.47 3.45 -6.98
CA ASP A 117 9.94 2.17 -7.52
C ASP A 117 8.85 1.50 -8.36
N TYR A 118 7.61 1.52 -7.87
CA TYR A 118 6.47 0.93 -8.56
C TYR A 118 6.18 1.62 -9.89
N LEU A 119 6.16 2.95 -9.93
CA LEU A 119 5.98 3.73 -11.16
C LEU A 119 7.11 3.48 -12.18
N SER A 120 8.35 3.39 -11.69
CA SER A 120 9.49 3.03 -12.54
C SER A 120 9.30 1.66 -13.19
N LEU A 121 8.85 0.66 -12.43
CA LEU A 121 8.52 -0.68 -12.97
C LEU A 121 7.41 -0.62 -14.01
N CYS A 122 6.33 0.12 -13.74
CA CYS A 122 5.19 0.27 -14.66
C CYS A 122 5.60 0.92 -16.00
N ARG A 123 6.44 1.96 -15.93
CA ARG A 123 6.96 2.64 -17.12
C ARG A 123 7.89 1.73 -17.91
N ASN A 124 8.74 0.97 -17.26
CA ASN A 124 9.69 0.08 -17.90
C ASN A 124 9.02 -1.01 -18.74
N VAL A 125 7.92 -1.58 -18.27
CA VAL A 125 7.16 -2.60 -19.02
C VAL A 125 6.15 -2.00 -20.00
N GLY A 126 5.91 -0.68 -19.94
CA GLY A 126 4.91 0.01 -20.74
C GLY A 126 3.50 -0.46 -20.46
N PHE A 127 2.97 -0.18 -19.26
CA PHE A 127 1.56 -0.45 -19.00
C PHE A 127 0.67 0.32 -19.96
N SER A 128 -0.30 -0.34 -20.61
CA SER A 128 -1.22 0.29 -21.57
C SER A 128 -2.09 1.39 -20.96
N ASN A 129 -2.26 1.40 -19.65
CA ASN A 129 -3.00 2.41 -18.88
C ASN A 129 -2.08 3.26 -17.98
N LEU A 130 -0.86 3.55 -18.41
CA LEU A 130 0.13 4.28 -17.61
C LEU A 130 -0.37 5.65 -17.15
N ALA A 131 -1.10 6.39 -18.00
CA ALA A 131 -1.70 7.68 -17.62
C ALA A 131 -2.69 7.57 -16.46
N GLN A 132 -3.46 6.47 -16.41
CA GLN A 132 -4.35 6.18 -15.28
C GLN A 132 -3.57 5.85 -14.01
N ILE A 133 -2.47 5.11 -14.14
CA ILE A 133 -1.58 4.79 -13.01
C ILE A 133 -0.96 6.08 -12.46
N ASP A 134 -0.38 6.93 -13.33
CA ASP A 134 0.19 8.21 -12.94
C ASP A 134 -0.87 9.12 -12.29
N GLY A 135 -2.09 9.18 -12.84
CA GLY A 135 -3.21 9.91 -12.26
C GLY A 135 -3.63 9.42 -10.88
N ALA A 136 -3.68 8.10 -10.67
CA ALA A 136 -4.01 7.51 -9.37
C ALA A 136 -2.96 7.86 -8.30
N PHE A 137 -1.68 7.94 -8.66
CA PHE A 137 -0.60 8.32 -7.74
C PHE A 137 -0.36 9.84 -7.64
N SER A 138 -1.01 10.64 -8.47
CA SER A 138 -1.07 12.11 -8.31
C SER A 138 -2.14 12.53 -7.30
N TYR A 139 -3.06 11.65 -6.93
CA TYR A 139 -3.95 11.84 -5.78
C TYR A 139 -3.11 11.95 -4.51
N PRO A 140 -3.48 12.82 -3.53
CA PRO A 140 -2.73 12.94 -2.29
C PRO A 140 -2.55 11.58 -1.61
N THR A 141 -1.32 11.06 -1.66
CA THR A 141 -0.95 9.75 -1.11
C THR A 141 -0.10 9.87 0.16
N ASP A 142 -0.28 10.97 0.90
CA ASP A 142 0.45 11.27 2.15
C ASP A 142 0.33 10.13 3.17
N PHE A 143 -0.77 9.37 3.08
CA PHE A 143 -0.96 8.18 3.93
C PHE A 143 0.21 7.19 3.85
N LEU A 144 0.88 7.07 2.70
CA LEU A 144 2.02 6.15 2.53
C LEU A 144 3.25 6.61 3.31
N GLU A 145 3.49 7.94 3.32
CA GLU A 145 4.56 8.53 4.10
C GLU A 145 4.28 8.47 5.60
N GLN A 146 3.02 8.53 5.99
CA GLN A 146 2.56 8.51 7.37
C GLN A 146 2.44 7.08 7.91
N LEU A 147 1.88 6.16 7.12
CA LEU A 147 1.66 4.77 7.50
C LEU A 147 2.98 4.00 7.72
N THR A 148 3.99 4.25 6.90
CA THR A 148 5.26 3.52 6.93
C THR A 148 6.04 3.70 8.23
N PRO A 149 6.28 4.92 8.76
CA PRO A 149 6.92 5.12 10.05
C PRO A 149 6.17 4.47 11.21
N VAL A 150 4.83 4.58 11.22
CA VAL A 150 3.98 3.98 12.27
C VAL A 150 4.06 2.44 12.22
N ARG A 151 3.98 1.85 11.04
CA ARG A 151 4.17 0.41 10.85
C ARG A 151 5.54 -0.06 11.33
N ASN A 152 6.59 0.70 11.00
CA ASN A 152 7.96 0.35 11.36
C ASN A 152 8.17 0.38 12.88
N PHE A 153 7.54 1.33 13.59
CA PHE A 153 7.53 1.32 15.04
C PHE A 153 6.95 0.02 15.60
N TYR A 154 5.79 -0.42 15.13
CA TYR A 154 5.19 -1.65 15.62
C TYR A 154 5.98 -2.91 15.29
N ALA A 155 6.74 -2.90 14.20
CA ALA A 155 7.59 -4.02 13.83
C ALA A 155 8.90 -4.10 14.64
N HIS A 156 9.45 -2.98 15.08
CA HIS A 156 10.80 -2.91 15.65
C HIS A 156 10.86 -2.32 17.08
N ARG A 157 9.89 -1.52 17.50
CA ARG A 157 9.70 -0.94 18.85
C ARG A 157 10.99 -0.41 19.49
N CYS A 158 11.76 0.40 18.76
CA CYS A 158 12.93 1.09 19.27
C CYS A 158 12.75 2.61 19.25
N ASP A 159 13.62 3.35 19.95
CA ASP A 159 13.55 4.81 20.07
C ASP A 159 13.59 5.52 18.72
N GLU A 160 14.38 5.04 17.78
CA GLU A 160 14.46 5.63 16.45
C GLU A 160 13.13 5.52 15.71
N THR A 161 12.51 4.32 15.73
CA THR A 161 11.21 4.09 15.07
C THR A 161 10.09 4.81 15.80
N PHE A 162 10.16 4.92 17.13
CA PHE A 162 9.23 5.75 17.91
C PHE A 162 9.30 7.22 17.47
N ARG A 163 10.48 7.82 17.43
CA ARG A 163 10.67 9.22 17.01
C ARG A 163 10.11 9.47 15.61
N LYS A 164 10.40 8.58 14.65
CA LYS A 164 9.88 8.69 13.28
C LYS A 164 8.34 8.58 13.23
N ALA A 165 7.75 7.71 14.02
CA ALA A 165 6.29 7.56 14.10
C ALA A 165 5.63 8.76 14.81
N ALA A 166 6.24 9.31 15.87
CA ALA A 166 5.77 10.51 16.56
C ALA A 166 5.81 11.76 15.68
N GLN A 167 6.79 11.87 14.75
CA GLN A 167 6.84 12.95 13.75
C GLN A 167 5.59 12.98 12.84
N VAL A 168 4.93 11.85 12.66
CA VAL A 168 3.64 11.81 11.93
C VAL A 168 2.58 12.64 12.66
N GLY A 169 2.53 12.58 13.98
CA GLY A 169 1.63 13.41 14.78
C GLY A 169 1.85 14.93 14.59
N ILE A 170 3.13 15.33 14.48
CA ILE A 170 3.48 16.73 14.19
C ILE A 170 3.04 17.12 12.77
N LYS A 171 3.37 16.30 11.76
CA LYS A 171 2.96 16.54 10.37
C LYS A 171 1.44 16.66 10.20
N LEU A 172 0.69 15.94 11.02
CA LEU A 172 -0.77 15.98 11.05
C LEU A 172 -1.35 17.12 11.91
N GLY A 173 -0.50 17.92 12.55
CA GLY A 173 -0.95 19.02 13.42
C GLY A 173 -1.60 18.57 14.73
N LEU A 174 -1.36 17.32 15.15
CA LEU A 174 -1.92 16.76 16.39
C LEU A 174 -1.12 17.16 17.64
N SER A 175 0.15 17.49 17.49
CA SER A 175 1.04 17.94 18.55
C SER A 175 2.13 18.83 17.97
N SER A 176 2.68 19.74 18.80
CA SER A 176 3.88 20.54 18.46
C SER A 176 5.19 19.81 18.80
N LYS A 177 5.13 18.68 19.50
CA LYS A 177 6.28 17.90 19.97
C LYS A 177 6.13 16.42 19.56
N PRO A 178 7.25 15.68 19.41
CA PRO A 178 7.23 14.25 19.07
C PRO A 178 6.98 13.38 20.33
N ASP A 179 5.91 13.66 21.08
CA ASP A 179 5.56 13.03 22.34
C ASP A 179 4.36 12.09 22.23
N LEU A 180 3.57 12.20 21.15
CA LEU A 180 2.42 11.33 20.94
C LEU A 180 2.86 9.89 20.63
N ARG A 181 2.29 8.95 21.36
CA ARG A 181 2.43 7.53 21.00
C ARG A 181 1.78 7.25 19.64
N PRO A 182 2.34 6.36 18.83
CA PRO A 182 1.77 6.01 17.52
C PRO A 182 0.28 5.62 17.57
N THR A 183 -0.15 4.93 18.63
CA THR A 183 -1.58 4.62 18.87
C THR A 183 -2.41 5.88 19.02
N GLN A 184 -1.91 6.87 19.77
CA GLN A 184 -2.61 8.15 19.94
C GLN A 184 -2.75 8.88 18.62
N VAL A 185 -1.68 8.91 17.80
CA VAL A 185 -1.73 9.50 16.45
C VAL A 185 -2.82 8.84 15.61
N MET A 186 -2.85 7.51 15.55
CA MET A 186 -3.82 6.78 14.74
C MET A 186 -5.26 6.91 15.21
N CYS A 187 -5.48 7.02 16.51
CA CYS A 187 -6.81 7.11 17.13
C CYS A 187 -7.30 8.56 17.28
N SER A 188 -6.49 9.55 16.94
CA SER A 188 -6.87 10.96 16.95
C SER A 188 -7.73 11.30 15.74
N LYS A 189 -8.58 12.33 15.90
CA LYS A 189 -9.29 12.97 14.80
C LYS A 189 -8.54 14.22 14.37
N LEU A 190 -8.44 14.42 13.06
CA LEU A 190 -7.92 15.68 12.51
C LEU A 190 -8.99 16.79 12.59
N PRO A 191 -8.59 18.05 12.74
CA PRO A 191 -9.53 19.17 12.68
C PRO A 191 -10.37 19.12 11.39
N GLY A 192 -11.68 19.23 11.55
CA GLY A 192 -12.63 19.16 10.42
C GLY A 192 -12.85 17.78 9.81
N ARG A 193 -12.22 16.71 10.35
CA ARG A 193 -12.45 15.33 9.90
C ARG A 193 -13.33 14.57 10.89
N PRO A 194 -14.38 13.86 10.42
CA PRO A 194 -15.26 13.09 11.33
C PRO A 194 -14.58 11.80 11.81
N GLN A 195 -13.65 11.28 11.04
CA GLN A 195 -12.98 9.99 11.27
C GLN A 195 -11.67 10.14 12.03
N ILE A 196 -11.16 9.03 12.56
CA ILE A 196 -9.80 8.94 13.11
C ILE A 196 -8.78 8.73 11.98
N VAL A 197 -7.53 9.15 12.21
CA VAL A 197 -6.45 9.11 11.21
C VAL A 197 -6.31 7.77 10.51
N ILE A 198 -6.36 6.65 11.24
CA ILE A 198 -6.22 5.33 10.62
C ILE A 198 -7.38 5.02 9.66
N SER A 199 -8.58 5.50 9.92
CA SER A 199 -9.72 5.32 9.02
C SER A 199 -9.55 6.14 7.74
N ASP A 200 -9.07 7.39 7.84
CA ASP A 200 -8.73 8.22 6.68
C ASP A 200 -7.68 7.52 5.80
N TRP A 201 -6.62 6.94 6.38
CA TRP A 201 -5.64 6.18 5.61
C TRP A 201 -6.22 4.97 4.89
N LEU A 202 -7.17 4.26 5.52
CA LEU A 202 -7.83 3.11 4.87
C LEU A 202 -8.73 3.56 3.70
N ASP A 203 -9.35 4.74 3.81
CA ASP A 203 -10.16 5.32 2.74
C ASP A 203 -9.29 5.78 1.58
N ASP A 204 -8.15 6.41 1.86
CA ASP A 204 -7.18 6.80 0.83
C ASP A 204 -6.64 5.60 0.06
N ILE A 205 -6.30 4.50 0.76
CA ILE A 205 -5.90 3.23 0.12
C ILE A 205 -7.00 2.73 -0.81
N GLU A 206 -8.27 2.75 -0.38
CA GLU A 206 -9.39 2.29 -1.20
C GLU A 206 -9.62 3.16 -2.42
N ASN A 207 -9.52 4.48 -2.26
CA ASN A 207 -9.66 5.44 -3.35
C ASN A 207 -8.60 5.21 -4.45
N VAL A 208 -7.32 5.08 -4.06
CA VAL A 208 -6.24 4.80 -5.02
C VAL A 208 -6.43 3.44 -5.69
N ILE A 209 -6.83 2.40 -4.96
CA ILE A 209 -7.16 1.08 -5.52
C ILE A 209 -8.31 1.20 -6.54
N GLY A 210 -9.34 1.99 -6.24
CA GLY A 210 -10.45 2.26 -7.14
C GLY A 210 -9.98 2.89 -8.45
N MET A 211 -9.19 3.96 -8.35
CA MET A 211 -8.63 4.66 -9.50
C MET A 211 -7.74 3.76 -10.37
N LEU A 212 -6.90 2.92 -9.76
CA LEU A 212 -6.04 1.99 -10.48
C LEU A 212 -6.85 0.92 -11.24
N CYS A 213 -8.02 0.51 -10.75
CA CYS A 213 -8.83 -0.55 -11.34
C CYS A 213 -9.88 -0.07 -12.34
N ALA A 214 -10.21 1.25 -12.37
CA ALA A 214 -11.24 1.84 -13.25
C ALA A 214 -10.91 1.72 -14.77
#